data_a7782b46aee2e0daf71d8030b79af4c2
#
_entry.id   a7782b46aee2e0daf71d8030b79af4c2
#
_cell.length_a   1.000
_cell.length_b   1.000
_cell.length_c   1.000
_cell.angle_alpha   90.00
_cell.angle_beta   90.00
_cell.angle_gamma   90.00
#
_symmetry.space_group_name_H-M   'P 1'
#
loop_
_entity.id
_entity.type
_entity.pdbx_description
1 polymer ?
#
loop_
_entity_poly.entity_id
_entity_poly.type
_entity_poly.pdbx_seq_one_letter_code
_entity_poly.pdbx_strand_id
1 'polypeptide(L)'
;EVRSVLFAGLILATCKRKYDINLDDEPNILYAMAPPPYATGCWARMANQELPLRFLPSQSEAEGMTFEARLHEGFRLAMADGLDVVFGLPSVLVAMGEQLANNGQVWNAMRQITHPRLLWRMAKGLVKSKIARRSLLPKDLWKLRGVAIGGADSSSYRQKIREMWGEVPLDGYG
;
A
#
# COMPACT_ATOMS: atom_id res chain seq x y z
N GLU A 1 -3.89 12.94 -20.99
CA GLU A 1 -2.42 13.13 -20.96
C GLU A 1 -1.97 13.86 -19.69
N VAL A 2 -2.40 15.08 -19.40
CA VAL A 2 -1.90 15.87 -18.24
C VAL A 2 -2.16 15.16 -16.91
N ARG A 3 -3.29 14.47 -16.73
CA ARG A 3 -3.68 13.82 -15.47
C ARG A 3 -2.91 12.53 -15.20
N SER A 4 -2.57 11.75 -16.22
CA SER A 4 -1.72 10.56 -16.07
C SER A 4 -0.31 10.94 -15.68
N VAL A 5 0.22 12.02 -16.26
CA VAL A 5 1.53 12.58 -15.90
C VAL A 5 1.54 13.07 -14.44
N LEU A 6 0.45 13.70 -13.98
CA LEU A 6 0.33 14.14 -12.58
C LEU A 6 0.31 12.94 -11.61
N PHE A 7 -0.42 11.87 -11.94
CA PHE A 7 -0.45 10.68 -11.08
C PHE A 7 0.91 9.95 -11.07
N ALA A 8 1.54 9.82 -12.22
CA ALA A 8 2.90 9.31 -12.32
C ALA A 8 3.87 10.19 -11.53
N GLY A 9 3.76 11.51 -11.65
CA GLY A 9 4.54 12.47 -10.88
C GLY A 9 4.33 12.35 -9.37
N LEU A 10 3.10 12.07 -8.92
CA LEU A 10 2.78 11.82 -7.52
C LEU A 10 3.48 10.56 -7.00
N ILE A 11 3.44 9.46 -7.77
CA ILE A 11 4.16 8.23 -7.42
C ILE A 11 5.66 8.48 -7.38
N LEU A 12 6.21 9.16 -8.37
CA LEU A 12 7.64 9.50 -8.45
C LEU A 12 8.06 10.42 -7.30
N ALA A 13 7.21 11.36 -6.90
CA ALA A 13 7.49 12.30 -5.81
C ALA A 13 7.41 11.65 -4.41
N THR A 14 6.82 10.46 -4.26
CA THR A 14 6.90 9.70 -3.01
C THR A 14 8.31 9.17 -2.76
N CYS A 15 9.16 9.15 -3.77
CA CYS A 15 10.51 8.65 -3.68
C CYS A 15 11.44 9.70 -3.05
N LYS A 16 12.20 9.27 -2.06
CA LYS A 16 13.05 10.17 -1.25
C LYS A 16 14.29 10.68 -1.97
N ARG A 17 14.72 9.99 -3.00
CA ARG A 17 15.92 10.29 -3.75
C ARG A 17 15.60 10.38 -5.23
N LYS A 18 16.28 11.30 -5.90
CA LYS A 18 16.28 11.34 -7.36
C LYS A 18 16.73 9.95 -7.87
N TYR A 19 15.91 9.31 -8.71
CA TYR A 19 16.13 7.94 -9.23
C TYR A 19 15.85 6.78 -8.27
N ASP A 20 15.14 6.99 -7.17
CA ASP A 20 14.73 5.91 -6.26
C ASP A 20 13.70 4.93 -6.89
N ILE A 21 12.96 5.37 -7.90
CA ILE A 21 12.19 4.47 -8.75
C ILE A 21 13.11 3.99 -9.86
N ASN A 22 13.57 2.77 -9.72
CA ASN A 22 14.00 2.02 -10.87
C ASN A 22 12.74 1.55 -11.58
N LEU A 23 12.42 2.12 -12.73
CA LEU A 23 11.26 1.75 -13.54
C LEU A 23 11.36 0.31 -14.05
N ASP A 24 12.58 -0.23 -14.08
CA ASP A 24 12.85 -1.62 -14.47
C ASP A 24 12.41 -2.63 -13.40
N ASP A 25 12.18 -2.20 -12.14
CA ASP A 25 11.86 -3.08 -11.00
C ASP A 25 10.36 -3.37 -10.83
N GLU A 26 9.48 -2.82 -11.66
CA GLU A 26 8.03 -2.96 -11.54
C GLU A 26 7.53 -2.86 -10.07
N PRO A 27 7.55 -1.67 -9.45
CA PRO A 27 7.26 -1.53 -8.04
C PRO A 27 5.87 -2.04 -7.67
N ASN A 28 5.77 -2.80 -6.60
CA ASN A 28 4.52 -3.32 -6.07
C ASN A 28 3.71 -2.20 -5.39
N ILE A 29 2.51 -1.96 -5.88
CA ILE A 29 1.63 -0.88 -5.40
C ILE A 29 0.35 -1.45 -4.82
N LEU A 30 0.12 -1.20 -3.53
CA LEU A 30 -1.18 -1.42 -2.92
C LEU A 30 -2.09 -0.23 -3.21
N TYR A 31 -3.15 -0.48 -3.96
CA TYR A 31 -4.11 0.53 -4.35
C TYR A 31 -5.39 0.45 -3.51
N ALA A 32 -5.47 1.30 -2.48
CA ALA A 32 -6.56 1.34 -1.51
C ALA A 32 -7.50 2.55 -1.74
N MET A 33 -7.89 2.77 -3.01
CA MET A 33 -8.83 3.82 -3.43
C MET A 33 -9.95 3.27 -4.30
N ALA A 34 -10.90 4.11 -4.66
CA ALA A 34 -12.02 3.71 -5.51
C ALA A 34 -11.53 3.29 -6.92
N PRO A 35 -12.06 2.15 -7.46
CA PRO A 35 -11.71 1.69 -8.80
C PRO A 35 -12.39 2.54 -9.89
N PRO A 36 -12.12 2.28 -11.19
CA PRO A 36 -12.97 2.82 -12.24
C PRO A 36 -14.46 2.47 -11.97
N PRO A 37 -15.41 3.36 -12.33
CA PRO A 37 -15.26 4.57 -13.14
C PRO A 37 -14.87 5.84 -12.36
N TYR A 38 -14.54 5.74 -11.10
CA TYR A 38 -14.10 6.90 -10.32
C TYR A 38 -12.79 7.47 -10.87
N ALA A 39 -12.61 8.78 -10.75
CA ALA A 39 -11.45 9.49 -11.31
C ALA A 39 -10.10 8.89 -10.88
N THR A 40 -9.97 8.56 -9.59
CA THR A 40 -8.75 7.93 -9.04
C THR A 40 -8.45 6.58 -9.70
N GLY A 41 -9.47 5.74 -9.92
CA GLY A 41 -9.32 4.46 -10.60
C GLY A 41 -8.94 4.63 -12.08
N CYS A 42 -9.55 5.59 -12.77
CA CYS A 42 -9.19 5.90 -14.15
C CYS A 42 -7.74 6.41 -14.25
N TRP A 43 -7.30 7.25 -13.31
CA TRP A 43 -5.91 7.72 -13.27
C TRP A 43 -4.91 6.58 -13.00
N ALA A 44 -5.23 5.68 -12.08
CA ALA A 44 -4.39 4.50 -11.83
C ALA A 44 -4.24 3.62 -13.08
N ARG A 45 -5.35 3.42 -13.83
CA ARG A 45 -5.32 2.69 -15.09
C ARG A 45 -4.44 3.37 -16.14
N MET A 46 -4.56 4.69 -16.29
CA MET A 46 -3.74 5.46 -17.22
C MET A 46 -2.26 5.44 -16.82
N ALA A 47 -1.97 5.60 -15.55
CA ALA A 47 -0.58 5.54 -15.06
C ALA A 47 0.07 4.17 -15.33
N ASN A 48 -0.70 3.08 -15.23
CA ASN A 48 -0.20 1.73 -15.51
C ASN A 48 0.05 1.47 -17.01
N GLN A 49 -0.53 2.29 -17.89
CA GLN A 49 -0.23 2.25 -19.34
C GLN A 49 1.09 2.94 -19.67
N GLU A 50 1.48 3.92 -18.87
CA GLU A 50 2.67 4.76 -19.09
C GLU A 50 3.90 4.25 -18.33
N LEU A 51 3.68 3.56 -17.20
CA LEU A 51 4.74 3.12 -16.29
C LEU A 51 4.62 1.63 -15.99
N PRO A 52 5.72 0.89 -15.85
CA PRO A 52 5.72 -0.50 -15.43
C PRO A 52 5.40 -0.60 -13.93
N LEU A 53 4.11 -0.47 -13.59
CA LEU A 53 3.63 -0.53 -12.21
C LEU A 53 2.88 -1.84 -11.97
N ARG A 54 3.20 -2.53 -10.89
CA ARG A 54 2.49 -3.74 -10.49
C ARG A 54 1.49 -3.43 -9.39
N PHE A 55 0.22 -3.28 -9.75
CA PHE A 55 -0.88 -3.12 -8.79
C PHE A 55 -1.21 -4.45 -8.11
N LEU A 56 -1.51 -4.38 -6.81
CA LEU A 56 -1.89 -5.53 -5.98
C LEU A 56 -3.30 -5.33 -5.41
N PRO A 57 -4.30 -6.13 -5.84
CA PRO A 57 -4.27 -7.03 -7.01
C PRO A 57 -4.13 -6.25 -8.32
N SER A 58 -3.86 -6.95 -9.42
CA SER A 58 -3.84 -6.32 -10.74
C SER A 58 -5.20 -5.69 -11.06
N GLN A 59 -5.23 -4.69 -11.94
CA GLN A 59 -6.49 -3.99 -12.25
C GLN A 59 -7.54 -4.92 -12.87
N SER A 60 -7.11 -5.89 -13.68
CA SER A 60 -8.00 -6.91 -14.28
C SER A 60 -8.58 -7.85 -13.23
N GLU A 61 -7.78 -8.29 -12.25
CA GLU A 61 -8.26 -9.13 -11.14
C GLU A 61 -9.19 -8.36 -10.21
N ALA A 62 -8.95 -7.07 -10.04
CA ALA A 62 -9.76 -6.19 -9.19
C ALA A 62 -11.14 -5.88 -9.80
N GLU A 63 -11.31 -6.06 -11.10
CA GLU A 63 -12.60 -5.88 -11.77
C GLU A 63 -13.60 -6.90 -11.23
N GLY A 64 -14.73 -6.41 -10.71
CA GLY A 64 -15.77 -7.25 -10.09
C GLY A 64 -15.57 -7.56 -8.59
N MET A 65 -14.44 -7.22 -8.00
CA MET A 65 -14.25 -7.35 -6.56
C MET A 65 -14.93 -6.21 -5.79
N THR A 66 -15.51 -6.53 -4.64
CA THR A 66 -15.89 -5.50 -3.68
C THR A 66 -14.65 -4.78 -3.17
N PHE A 67 -14.84 -3.57 -2.62
CA PHE A 67 -13.72 -2.80 -2.07
C PHE A 67 -12.95 -3.58 -1.00
N GLU A 68 -13.67 -4.23 -0.09
CA GLU A 68 -13.08 -5.05 0.99
C GLU A 68 -12.31 -6.26 0.45
N ALA A 69 -12.90 -7.00 -0.49
CA ALA A 69 -12.26 -8.16 -1.11
C ALA A 69 -10.95 -7.77 -1.81
N ARG A 70 -10.96 -6.63 -2.51
CA ARG A 70 -9.79 -6.10 -3.18
C ARG A 70 -8.69 -5.69 -2.20
N LEU A 71 -9.04 -5.00 -1.10
CA LEU A 71 -8.07 -4.65 -0.07
C LEU A 71 -7.47 -5.88 0.59
N HIS A 72 -8.31 -6.87 0.90
CA HIS A 72 -7.86 -8.12 1.51
C HIS A 72 -6.91 -8.88 0.58
N GLU A 73 -7.26 -9.02 -0.69
CA GLU A 73 -6.42 -9.68 -1.70
C GLU A 73 -5.12 -8.91 -1.95
N GLY A 74 -5.21 -7.58 -2.09
CA GLY A 74 -4.04 -6.73 -2.24
C GLY A 74 -3.07 -6.85 -1.06
N PHE A 75 -3.58 -6.90 0.16
CA PHE A 75 -2.77 -7.11 1.35
C PHE A 75 -2.12 -8.50 1.38
N ARG A 76 -2.87 -9.53 1.00
CA ARG A 76 -2.37 -10.91 0.87
C ARG A 76 -1.19 -10.99 -0.12
N LEU A 77 -1.37 -10.41 -1.30
CA LEU A 77 -0.32 -10.35 -2.34
C LEU A 77 0.89 -9.54 -1.86
N ALA A 78 0.67 -8.38 -1.22
CA ALA A 78 1.74 -7.57 -0.65
C ALA A 78 2.54 -8.33 0.42
N MET A 79 1.89 -9.20 1.18
CA MET A 79 2.56 -10.06 2.14
C MET A 79 3.45 -11.11 1.46
N ALA A 80 3.02 -11.69 0.35
CA ALA A 80 3.78 -12.68 -0.39
C ALA A 80 4.93 -12.05 -1.20
N ASP A 81 4.61 -11.06 -2.03
CA ASP A 81 5.52 -10.52 -3.04
C ASP A 81 6.33 -9.31 -2.56
N GLY A 82 5.84 -8.59 -1.59
CA GLY A 82 6.42 -7.34 -1.12
C GLY A 82 5.54 -6.15 -1.43
N LEU A 83 5.91 -5.01 -0.87
CA LEU A 83 5.20 -3.75 -1.05
C LEU A 83 6.20 -2.60 -1.09
N ASP A 84 6.14 -1.80 -2.14
CA ASP A 84 7.01 -0.65 -2.35
C ASP A 84 6.28 0.67 -2.11
N VAL A 85 5.06 0.80 -2.63
CA VAL A 85 4.27 2.02 -2.55
C VAL A 85 2.84 1.69 -2.12
N VAL A 86 2.28 2.55 -1.30
CA VAL A 86 0.87 2.50 -0.91
C VAL A 86 0.18 3.77 -1.41
N PHE A 87 -0.95 3.58 -2.08
CA PHE A 87 -1.81 4.67 -2.50
C PHE A 87 -3.22 4.43 -2.01
N GLY A 88 -3.74 5.29 -1.11
CA GLY A 88 -5.01 5.02 -0.49
C GLY A 88 -5.69 6.20 0.21
N LEU A 89 -6.93 5.96 0.65
CA LEU A 89 -7.63 6.88 1.53
C LEU A 89 -6.99 6.85 2.92
N PRO A 90 -6.78 8.00 3.56
CA PRO A 90 -6.13 8.09 4.88
C PRO A 90 -6.79 7.21 5.94
N SER A 91 -8.12 7.26 6.03
CA SER A 91 -8.90 6.45 6.97
C SER A 91 -8.75 4.94 6.75
N VAL A 92 -8.69 4.51 5.49
CA VAL A 92 -8.50 3.10 5.12
C VAL A 92 -7.11 2.62 5.53
N LEU A 93 -6.06 3.42 5.27
CA LEU A 93 -4.70 3.06 5.64
C LEU A 93 -4.53 2.95 7.16
N VAL A 94 -5.18 3.84 7.90
CA VAL A 94 -5.19 3.77 9.38
C VAL A 94 -5.93 2.52 9.84
N ALA A 95 -7.13 2.24 9.31
CA ALA A 95 -7.90 1.06 9.66
C ALA A 95 -7.13 -0.25 9.37
N MET A 96 -6.44 -0.35 8.23
CA MET A 96 -5.57 -1.48 7.91
C MET A 96 -4.43 -1.64 8.92
N GLY A 97 -3.80 -0.54 9.32
CA GLY A 97 -2.74 -0.54 10.34
C GLY A 97 -3.25 -1.00 11.70
N GLU A 98 -4.43 -0.54 12.11
CA GLU A 98 -5.10 -0.93 13.37
C GLU A 98 -5.53 -2.39 13.35
N GLN A 99 -6.08 -2.88 12.25
CA GLN A 99 -6.43 -4.29 12.10
C GLN A 99 -5.21 -5.18 12.25
N LEU A 100 -4.09 -4.81 11.66
CA LEU A 100 -2.83 -5.54 11.81
C LEU A 100 -2.33 -5.52 13.26
N ALA A 101 -2.46 -4.38 13.94
CA ALA A 101 -2.02 -4.22 15.33
C ALA A 101 -2.89 -4.99 16.33
N ASN A 102 -4.19 -5.06 16.10
CA ASN A 102 -5.17 -5.55 17.08
C ASN A 102 -5.64 -6.99 16.83
N ASN A 103 -5.44 -7.56 15.63
CA ASN A 103 -6.11 -8.79 15.26
C ASN A 103 -5.20 -10.01 15.11
N GLY A 104 -5.38 -10.96 16.02
CA GLY A 104 -5.06 -12.35 15.75
C GLY A 104 -5.85 -12.98 14.58
N GLN A 105 -6.91 -12.33 14.08
CA GLN A 105 -7.71 -12.87 12.96
C GLN A 105 -7.01 -12.74 11.60
N VAL A 106 -6.30 -11.65 11.36
CA VAL A 106 -5.41 -11.53 10.19
C VAL A 106 -4.36 -12.65 10.22
N TRP A 107 -3.90 -13.03 11.41
CA TRP A 107 -2.99 -14.14 11.63
C TRP A 107 -3.61 -15.50 11.27
N ASN A 108 -4.87 -15.71 11.61
CA ASN A 108 -5.55 -16.99 11.31
C ASN A 108 -5.81 -17.16 9.81
N ALA A 109 -6.18 -16.10 9.11
CA ALA A 109 -6.32 -16.12 7.65
C ALA A 109 -4.96 -16.34 6.95
N MET A 110 -3.89 -15.77 7.47
CA MET A 110 -2.54 -15.93 6.93
C MET A 110 -1.89 -17.28 7.28
N ARG A 111 -2.30 -17.95 8.34
CA ARG A 111 -1.81 -19.30 8.70
C ARG A 111 -2.10 -20.34 7.64
N GLN A 112 -3.11 -20.13 6.82
CA GLN A 112 -3.45 -21.03 5.71
C GLN A 112 -2.54 -20.83 4.48
N ILE A 113 -1.72 -19.77 4.47
CA ILE A 113 -0.83 -19.46 3.35
C ILE A 113 0.57 -20.01 3.69
N THR A 114 0.93 -21.12 3.07
CA THR A 114 2.22 -21.82 3.28
C THR A 114 3.40 -21.21 2.51
N HIS A 115 3.32 -19.93 2.09
CA HIS A 115 4.37 -19.32 1.27
C HIS A 115 5.60 -18.95 2.14
N PRO A 116 6.81 -19.49 1.88
CA PRO A 116 7.98 -19.32 2.75
C PRO A 116 8.42 -17.86 2.91
N ARG A 117 8.29 -17.04 1.88
CA ARG A 117 8.62 -15.60 1.93
C ARG A 117 7.70 -14.83 2.88
N LEU A 118 6.42 -15.19 2.92
CA LEU A 118 5.43 -14.61 3.84
C LEU A 118 5.81 -14.94 5.29
N LEU A 119 6.07 -16.22 5.58
CA LEU A 119 6.46 -16.66 6.93
C LEU A 119 7.71 -15.94 7.43
N TRP A 120 8.71 -15.80 6.57
CA TRP A 120 9.94 -15.07 6.90
C TRP A 120 9.69 -13.60 7.20
N ARG A 121 8.88 -12.92 6.35
CA ARG A 121 8.52 -11.51 6.55
C ARG A 121 7.77 -11.30 7.86
N MET A 122 6.86 -12.21 8.17
CA MET A 122 6.10 -12.19 9.41
C MET A 122 7.00 -12.42 10.64
N ALA A 123 7.85 -13.43 10.62
CA ALA A 123 8.77 -13.71 11.71
C ALA A 123 9.68 -12.49 11.98
N LYS A 124 10.23 -11.88 10.93
CA LYS A 124 11.05 -10.67 11.04
C LYS A 124 10.25 -9.48 11.61
N GLY A 125 9.01 -9.29 11.18
CA GLY A 125 8.12 -8.23 11.67
C GLY A 125 7.79 -8.40 13.16
N LEU A 126 7.49 -9.64 13.57
CA LEU A 126 7.22 -9.97 14.99
C LEU A 126 8.42 -9.72 15.88
N VAL A 127 9.61 -10.11 15.45
CA VAL A 127 10.83 -9.85 16.20
C VAL A 127 11.02 -8.34 16.40
N LYS A 128 10.85 -7.55 15.33
CA LYS A 128 10.94 -6.09 15.41
C LYS A 128 9.90 -5.49 16.36
N SER A 129 8.64 -5.93 16.29
CA SER A 129 7.56 -5.43 17.14
C SER A 129 7.81 -5.78 18.62
N LYS A 130 8.28 -6.99 18.92
CA LYS A 130 8.64 -7.40 20.28
C LYS A 130 9.82 -6.62 20.85
N ILE A 131 10.86 -6.39 20.06
CA ILE A 131 12.01 -5.55 20.47
C ILE A 131 11.52 -4.12 20.75
N ALA A 132 10.61 -3.60 19.92
CA ALA A 132 10.03 -2.27 20.09
C ALA A 132 8.95 -2.21 21.19
N ARG A 133 8.62 -3.33 21.84
CA ARG A 133 7.58 -3.44 22.90
C ARG A 133 6.22 -2.86 22.49
N ARG A 134 5.80 -3.11 21.27
CA ARG A 134 4.52 -2.64 20.71
C ARG A 134 3.90 -3.67 19.79
N SER A 135 2.64 -3.45 19.41
CA SER A 135 1.95 -4.27 18.42
C SER A 135 2.64 -4.22 17.05
N LEU A 136 2.43 -5.26 16.25
CA LEU A 136 2.93 -5.33 14.88
C LEU A 136 2.27 -4.24 14.02
N LEU A 137 3.08 -3.53 13.26
CA LEU A 137 2.64 -2.47 12.36
C LEU A 137 3.12 -2.73 10.92
N PRO A 138 2.47 -2.14 9.91
CA PRO A 138 2.88 -2.27 8.51
C PRO A 138 4.36 -2.00 8.26
N LYS A 139 4.96 -1.00 8.91
CA LYS A 139 6.40 -0.66 8.82
C LYS A 139 7.35 -1.76 9.30
N ASP A 140 6.86 -2.73 10.04
CA ASP A 140 7.67 -3.88 10.49
C ASP A 140 7.76 -4.95 9.41
N LEU A 141 6.74 -5.01 8.56
CA LEU A 141 6.61 -5.97 7.47
C LEU A 141 7.28 -5.47 6.19
N TRP A 142 7.13 -4.19 5.89
CA TRP A 142 7.64 -3.57 4.67
C TRP A 142 8.49 -2.33 4.96
N LYS A 143 9.46 -2.08 4.09
CA LYS A 143 10.17 -0.81 4.01
C LYS A 143 9.66 -0.10 2.77
N LEU A 144 8.65 0.72 2.93
CA LEU A 144 8.04 1.44 1.82
C LEU A 144 9.00 2.46 1.22
N ARG A 145 8.89 2.66 -0.08
CA ARG A 145 9.51 3.77 -0.82
C ARG A 145 8.67 5.03 -0.64
N GLY A 146 7.34 4.89 -0.58
CA GLY A 146 6.45 6.01 -0.38
C GLY A 146 5.02 5.62 -0.02
N VAL A 147 4.31 6.60 0.53
CA VAL A 147 2.88 6.55 0.80
C VAL A 147 2.23 7.77 0.19
N ALA A 148 1.27 7.58 -0.70
CA ALA A 148 0.45 8.64 -1.24
C ALA A 148 -0.99 8.52 -0.72
N ILE A 149 -1.56 9.63 -0.33
CA ILE A 149 -2.93 9.70 0.18
C ILE A 149 -3.74 10.72 -0.61
N GLY A 150 -5.02 10.49 -0.71
CA GLY A 150 -5.96 11.44 -1.31
C GLY A 150 -7.25 11.47 -0.52
N GLY A 151 -7.89 12.63 -0.45
CA GLY A 151 -9.15 12.83 0.25
C GLY A 151 -9.15 14.07 1.14
N ALA A 152 -10.34 14.45 1.66
CA ALA A 152 -10.57 15.73 2.32
C ALA A 152 -9.87 15.90 3.68
N ASP A 153 -9.57 14.82 4.41
CA ASP A 153 -9.09 14.88 5.81
C ASP A 153 -7.66 14.37 5.99
N SER A 154 -6.82 14.51 4.97
CA SER A 154 -5.47 13.95 4.93
C SER A 154 -4.57 14.44 6.06
N SER A 155 -4.69 15.71 6.47
CA SER A 155 -3.85 16.31 7.50
C SER A 155 -4.01 15.65 8.88
N SER A 156 -5.24 15.29 9.25
CA SER A 156 -5.55 14.66 10.54
C SER A 156 -4.96 13.27 10.72
N TYR A 157 -4.75 12.55 9.62
CA TYR A 157 -4.23 11.19 9.63
C TYR A 157 -2.72 11.10 9.36
N ARG A 158 -2.09 12.19 8.92
CA ARG A 158 -0.70 12.21 8.44
C ARG A 158 0.29 11.65 9.45
N GLN A 159 0.22 12.08 10.69
CA GLN A 159 1.12 11.59 11.73
C GLN A 159 0.87 10.11 12.03
N LYS A 160 -0.38 9.69 12.14
CA LYS A 160 -0.75 8.31 12.43
C LYS A 160 -0.31 7.35 11.32
N ILE A 161 -0.48 7.76 10.06
CA ILE A 161 0.02 7.00 8.90
C ILE A 161 1.55 6.88 8.97
N ARG A 162 2.28 7.97 9.23
CA ARG A 162 3.73 7.92 9.41
C ARG A 162 4.16 6.94 10.51
N GLU A 163 3.47 6.95 11.63
CA GLU A 163 3.77 6.04 12.76
C GLU A 163 3.53 4.58 12.41
N MET A 164 2.47 4.28 11.65
CA MET A 164 2.08 2.92 11.29
C MET A 164 2.84 2.38 10.07
N TRP A 165 2.99 3.19 9.03
CA TRP A 165 3.56 2.78 7.74
C TRP A 165 5.04 3.13 7.58
N GLY A 166 5.58 4.01 8.42
CA GLY A 166 7.00 4.36 8.46
C GLY A 166 7.41 5.49 7.53
N GLU A 167 6.50 5.97 6.69
CA GLU A 167 6.74 7.04 5.72
C GLU A 167 5.78 8.21 5.92
N VAL A 168 6.26 9.41 5.68
CA VAL A 168 5.42 10.62 5.65
C VAL A 168 4.57 10.57 4.39
N PRO A 169 3.23 10.53 4.51
CA PRO A 169 2.41 10.47 3.31
C PRO A 169 2.49 11.78 2.52
N LEU A 170 2.56 11.62 1.20
CA LEU A 170 2.36 12.69 0.24
C LEU A 170 0.86 12.84 -0.02
N ASP A 171 0.39 14.05 0.09
CA ASP A 171 -1.01 14.38 -0.09
C ASP A 171 -1.29 14.80 -1.54
N GLY A 172 -2.12 14.04 -2.22
CA GLY A 172 -2.60 14.35 -3.56
C GLY A 172 -3.95 15.06 -3.48
N TYR A 173 -3.93 16.37 -3.62
CA TYR A 173 -5.16 17.15 -3.82
C TYR A 173 -5.57 17.06 -5.28
N GLY A 174 -6.79 16.58 -5.53
CA GLY A 174 -7.40 16.56 -6.85
C GLY A 174 -8.86 16.89 -6.79
#